data_b7776f04d7a984c39c02c42ac1792538
#
_entry.id   b7776f04d7a984c39c02c42ac1792538
#
_cell.length_a   1.000
_cell.length_b   1.000
_cell.length_c   1.000
_cell.angle_alpha   90.00
_cell.angle_beta   90.00
_cell.angle_gamma   90.00
#
_symmetry.space_group_name_H-M   'P 1'
#
loop_
_entity.id
_entity.type
_entity.pdbx_description
1 polymer ?
#
loop_
_entity_poly.entity_id
_entity_poly.type
_entity_poly.pdbx_seq_one_letter_code
_entity_poly.pdbx_strand_id
1 'polypeptide(L)'
;MFGPLSIRWNEDSKVIPSVEDNESDVWKEVGKILPNISVPNHITVCYNGECAELEVGKRGTFIKNGVVKPSMYVKEEYNNIDLIESTYTDAYLTCVNPESNNYKFYWLKPGIDGIDATYGRIGSERGEAFGVKDLQIPYEPYLYWIRYYEKLSKGYVDMTDIYLAKDKKKKKKAKKEVTNTNLNYTEASVTLYKLLKSYARHVVEENLVNSNVTEKQVKEVRKLINTLGQRKTVKGFNNVLSKILQLSPRKARFIGMMYALSEKDFADIIIREDNLCTAMEALIDREDAITTDKECFEKFGIEVYAATDKQIEEVKRHLADGLELKVKNVYRVINKAHKRRFDKYLKDNHIKAVKQLWHGSINENWLSIIQNGLQLNPNARITGKMFGYGIYFAPRARKSFGYTSCNGSYWARGNSSRGFMGLYATAYGTPYMVTSSGHYTQSDLNALKCNCVHATPQNTGLCNEEIVYYSESAMLLNYIVEFEA
;
A
#
# COMPACT_ATOMS: atom_id res chain seq x y z
N MET A 1 -0.12 27.51 -4.98
CA MET A 1 0.17 28.96 -5.15
C MET A 1 1.21 29.34 -4.10
N PHE A 2 2.11 30.26 -4.35
CA PHE A 2 3.11 30.66 -3.37
C PHE A 2 2.86 32.10 -2.96
N GLY A 3 3.04 32.42 -1.68
CA GLY A 3 2.82 33.74 -1.15
C GLY A 3 3.74 34.08 0.02
N PRO A 4 3.80 35.36 0.41
CA PRO A 4 4.64 35.80 1.52
C PRO A 4 4.01 35.38 2.86
N LEU A 5 4.86 34.91 3.78
CA LEU A 5 4.51 34.58 5.15
C LEU A 5 5.19 35.57 6.09
N SER A 6 4.42 36.28 6.91
CA SER A 6 4.91 37.17 7.95
C SER A 6 4.60 36.59 9.32
N ILE A 7 5.60 36.50 10.18
CA ILE A 7 5.48 36.02 11.56
C ILE A 7 6.00 37.12 12.48
N ARG A 8 5.19 37.53 13.45
CA ARG A 8 5.51 38.57 14.44
C ARG A 8 5.38 38.03 15.85
N TRP A 9 6.33 38.35 16.70
CA TRP A 9 6.32 37.99 18.11
C TRP A 9 7.00 39.11 18.92
N ASN A 10 6.37 39.56 19.95
CA ASN A 10 6.81 40.72 20.72
C ASN A 10 7.09 41.93 19.79
N GLU A 11 8.31 42.47 19.84
CA GLU A 11 8.78 43.55 18.95
C GLU A 11 9.49 43.02 17.70
N ASP A 12 9.67 41.71 17.60
CA ASP A 12 10.41 41.06 16.51
C ASP A 12 9.46 40.59 15.39
N SER A 13 10.01 40.47 14.19
CA SER A 13 9.28 39.91 13.06
C SER A 13 10.19 39.18 12.07
N LYS A 14 9.64 38.23 11.34
CA LYS A 14 10.28 37.56 10.22
C LYS A 14 9.35 37.46 9.05
N VAL A 15 9.86 37.81 7.87
CA VAL A 15 9.14 37.64 6.60
C VAL A 15 9.85 36.58 5.76
N ILE A 16 9.09 35.59 5.29
CA ILE A 16 9.54 34.58 4.35
C ILE A 16 8.88 34.92 3.02
N PRO A 17 9.64 35.23 1.97
CA PRO A 17 9.09 35.82 0.73
C PRO A 17 8.15 34.89 -0.03
N SER A 18 8.34 33.58 0.08
CA SER A 18 7.56 32.61 -0.68
C SER A 18 7.39 31.31 0.09
N VAL A 19 6.15 30.98 0.43
CA VAL A 19 5.73 29.72 1.06
C VAL A 19 4.60 29.15 0.23
N GLU A 20 4.53 27.83 0.09
CA GLU A 20 3.46 27.15 -0.65
C GLU A 20 2.10 27.35 0.06
N ASP A 21 1.06 27.59 -0.74
CA ASP A 21 -0.30 27.86 -0.26
C ASP A 21 -0.97 26.57 0.26
N ASN A 22 -0.43 26.06 1.33
CA ASN A 22 -1.05 25.00 2.11
C ASN A 22 -0.72 25.20 3.59
N GLU A 23 -1.68 24.87 4.44
CA GLU A 23 -1.57 25.06 5.89
C GLU A 23 -0.36 24.35 6.50
N SER A 24 0.00 23.18 5.99
CA SER A 24 1.13 22.40 6.48
C SER A 24 2.47 23.10 6.29
N ASP A 25 2.70 23.73 5.14
CA ASP A 25 3.97 24.41 4.86
C ASP A 25 4.08 25.75 5.60
N VAL A 26 2.96 26.45 5.76
CA VAL A 26 2.90 27.66 6.60
C VAL A 26 3.30 27.33 8.04
N TRP A 27 2.68 26.30 8.63
CA TRP A 27 3.01 25.89 10.00
C TRP A 27 4.40 25.30 10.15
N LYS A 28 4.94 24.67 9.11
CA LYS A 28 6.33 24.23 9.08
C LYS A 28 7.32 25.38 9.19
N GLU A 29 7.04 26.50 8.52
CA GLU A 29 7.89 27.70 8.63
C GLU A 29 7.72 28.37 10.01
N VAL A 30 6.53 28.41 10.55
CA VAL A 30 6.29 28.85 11.94
C VAL A 30 7.09 27.99 12.93
N GLY A 31 7.09 26.67 12.74
CA GLY A 31 7.83 25.73 13.57
C GLY A 31 9.35 25.91 13.59
N LYS A 32 9.93 26.53 12.55
CA LYS A 32 11.36 26.89 12.54
C LYS A 32 11.71 28.02 13.50
N ILE A 33 10.74 28.85 13.82
CA ILE A 33 10.93 30.06 14.61
C ILE A 33 10.62 29.81 16.08
N LEU A 34 9.55 29.05 16.37
CA LEU A 34 9.08 28.76 17.72
C LEU A 34 10.17 28.33 18.72
N PRO A 35 11.12 27.44 18.38
CA PRO A 35 12.17 27.02 19.31
C PRO A 35 13.15 28.13 19.70
N ASN A 36 13.21 29.20 18.92
CA ASN A 36 14.14 30.32 19.11
C ASN A 36 13.50 31.52 19.82
N ILE A 37 12.24 31.40 20.19
CA ILE A 37 11.48 32.48 20.84
C ILE A 37 11.45 32.19 22.34
N SER A 38 11.90 33.13 23.15
CA SER A 38 11.71 33.06 24.60
C SER A 38 10.25 33.36 24.95
N VAL A 39 9.46 32.33 24.94
CA VAL A 39 8.06 32.27 25.41
C VAL A 39 7.27 33.58 25.21
N PRO A 40 6.93 33.99 23.99
CA PRO A 40 5.99 35.08 23.79
C PRO A 40 4.58 34.61 24.12
N ASN A 41 3.77 35.49 24.70
CA ASN A 41 2.37 35.17 24.96
C ASN A 41 1.57 35.04 23.66
N HIS A 42 1.95 35.75 22.61
CA HIS A 42 1.25 35.78 21.32
C HIS A 42 2.21 35.82 20.14
N ILE A 43 1.85 35.09 19.09
CA ILE A 43 2.48 35.16 17.77
C ILE A 43 1.40 35.48 16.75
N THR A 44 1.64 36.48 15.91
CA THR A 44 0.76 36.77 14.78
C THR A 44 1.39 36.19 13.51
N VAL A 45 0.64 35.36 12.83
CA VAL A 45 1.03 34.73 11.56
C VAL A 45 0.11 35.25 10.47
N CYS A 46 0.66 35.92 9.46
CA CYS A 46 -0.10 36.42 8.31
C CYS A 46 0.42 35.79 7.02
N TYR A 47 -0.50 35.22 6.24
CA TYR A 47 -0.23 34.58 4.96
C TYR A 47 -1.32 34.95 3.94
N ASN A 48 -0.94 35.52 2.79
CA ASN A 48 -1.85 35.91 1.71
C ASN A 48 -3.07 36.73 2.17
N GLY A 49 -2.87 37.65 3.14
CA GLY A 49 -3.93 38.48 3.67
C GLY A 49 -4.82 37.80 4.71
N GLU A 50 -4.58 36.55 5.04
CA GLU A 50 -5.16 35.89 6.20
C GLU A 50 -4.18 36.00 7.38
N CYS A 51 -4.69 36.35 8.56
CA CYS A 51 -3.88 36.40 9.77
C CYS A 51 -4.44 35.46 10.82
N ALA A 52 -3.56 34.82 11.57
CA ALA A 52 -3.90 34.08 12.76
C ALA A 52 -3.11 34.66 13.95
N GLU A 53 -3.79 34.83 15.06
CA GLU A 53 -3.13 35.01 16.34
C GLU A 53 -3.00 33.63 16.99
N LEU A 54 -1.76 33.30 17.33
CA LEU A 54 -1.42 32.06 18.02
C LEU A 54 -0.98 32.44 19.43
N GLU A 55 -1.77 32.08 20.39
CA GLU A 55 -1.31 32.03 21.77
C GLU A 55 -0.45 30.78 21.91
N VAL A 56 0.81 30.94 22.28
CA VAL A 56 1.76 29.81 22.32
C VAL A 56 1.25 28.76 23.30
N GLY A 57 1.06 27.54 22.81
CA GLY A 57 0.46 26.46 23.55
C GLY A 57 -1.05 26.29 23.37
N LYS A 58 -1.72 27.20 22.67
CA LYS A 58 -3.12 27.07 22.29
C LYS A 58 -3.25 26.98 20.77
N ARG A 59 -4.33 26.40 20.27
CA ARG A 59 -4.62 26.39 18.84
C ARG A 59 -5.02 27.79 18.39
N GLY A 60 -4.45 28.27 17.30
CA GLY A 60 -4.78 29.53 16.69
C GLY A 60 -5.94 29.43 15.70
N THR A 61 -6.32 30.59 15.16
CA THR A 61 -7.30 30.68 14.08
C THR A 61 -6.79 31.65 13.03
N PHE A 62 -6.99 31.32 11.74
CA PHE A 62 -6.79 32.27 10.66
C PHE A 62 -8.04 33.14 10.49
N ILE A 63 -7.83 34.43 10.29
CA ILE A 63 -8.90 35.41 10.02
C ILE A 63 -8.75 35.81 8.55
N LYS A 64 -9.77 35.51 7.75
CA LYS A 64 -9.86 35.92 6.35
C LYS A 64 -11.18 36.68 6.15
N ASN A 65 -11.10 37.93 5.71
CA ASN A 65 -12.28 38.76 5.46
C ASN A 65 -13.30 38.80 6.63
N GLY A 66 -12.80 38.82 7.85
CA GLY A 66 -13.63 38.81 9.07
C GLY A 66 -14.21 37.45 9.46
N VAL A 67 -13.92 36.38 8.69
CA VAL A 67 -14.34 35.01 9.02
C VAL A 67 -13.19 34.27 9.68
N VAL A 68 -13.41 33.77 10.88
CA VAL A 68 -12.43 32.94 11.62
C VAL A 68 -12.51 31.54 11.10
N LYS A 69 -11.38 31.01 10.56
CA LYS A 69 -11.23 29.63 10.15
C LYS A 69 -10.44 28.87 11.20
N PRO A 70 -10.96 27.74 11.72
CA PRO A 70 -10.20 26.89 12.61
C PRO A 70 -8.96 26.36 11.89
N SER A 71 -7.80 26.54 12.48
CA SER A 71 -6.57 25.85 12.09
C SER A 71 -6.39 24.61 12.96
N MET A 72 -5.27 23.90 12.80
CA MET A 72 -4.93 22.83 13.74
C MET A 72 -4.71 23.33 15.18
N TYR A 73 -4.60 24.63 15.38
CA TYR A 73 -4.60 25.31 16.66
C TYR A 73 -5.97 25.91 16.92
N VAL A 74 -6.66 25.44 17.89
CA VAL A 74 -7.95 25.99 18.28
C VAL A 74 -7.75 27.19 19.18
N LYS A 75 -8.39 28.26 18.84
CA LYS A 75 -8.47 29.46 19.67
C LYS A 75 -9.56 29.30 20.70
N GLU A 76 -9.49 28.48 21.64
CA GLU A 76 -10.48 28.43 22.70
C GLU A 76 -9.80 28.57 24.05
N GLU A 77 -10.44 29.26 24.96
CA GLU A 77 -10.00 29.37 26.32
C GLU A 77 -10.20 28.02 27.00
N TYR A 78 -9.09 27.32 27.20
CA TYR A 78 -9.11 26.04 27.90
C TYR A 78 -9.03 26.24 29.40
N ASN A 79 -10.19 26.43 29.99
CA ASN A 79 -10.34 26.38 31.45
C ASN A 79 -10.69 24.98 31.93
N ASN A 80 -10.77 23.98 31.03
CA ASN A 80 -11.20 22.63 31.34
C ASN A 80 -10.11 21.63 30.89
N ILE A 81 -9.62 20.84 31.83
CA ILE A 81 -8.59 19.80 31.62
C ILE A 81 -9.01 18.80 30.54
N ASP A 82 -10.29 18.44 30.48
CA ASP A 82 -10.82 17.49 29.49
C ASP A 82 -10.69 18.01 28.05
N LEU A 83 -10.81 19.32 27.85
CA LEU A 83 -10.60 19.96 26.54
C LEU A 83 -9.12 20.03 26.18
N ILE A 84 -8.23 20.22 27.16
CA ILE A 84 -6.78 20.18 26.96
C ILE A 84 -6.35 18.77 26.54
N GLU A 85 -6.82 17.72 27.20
CA GLU A 85 -6.54 16.33 26.87
C GLU A 85 -7.06 15.96 25.47
N SER A 86 -8.23 16.46 25.07
CA SER A 86 -8.78 16.24 23.74
C SER A 86 -8.03 16.98 22.63
N THR A 87 -7.28 18.02 22.97
CA THR A 87 -6.58 18.91 22.04
C THR A 87 -5.16 18.47 21.78
N TYR A 88 -4.48 17.92 22.79
CA TYR A 88 -3.14 17.37 22.68
C TYR A 88 -3.25 15.86 22.57
N THR A 89 -3.28 15.37 21.34
CA THR A 89 -3.30 13.94 21.06
C THR A 89 -1.89 13.44 20.80
N ASP A 90 -1.69 12.14 20.89
CA ASP A 90 -0.46 11.51 20.43
C ASP A 90 -0.10 12.00 19.02
N ALA A 91 1.16 12.36 18.81
CA ALA A 91 1.69 12.66 17.49
C ALA A 91 2.89 11.76 17.19
N TYR A 92 2.78 10.94 16.15
CA TYR A 92 3.85 10.08 15.69
C TYR A 92 4.49 10.66 14.43
N LEU A 93 5.70 11.17 14.58
CA LEU A 93 6.42 11.86 13.53
C LEU A 93 7.57 10.99 13.02
N THR A 94 7.78 10.93 11.69
CA THR A 94 8.87 10.16 11.09
C THR A 94 9.74 11.01 10.18
N CYS A 95 11.05 10.73 10.17
CA CYS A 95 12.01 11.34 9.27
C CYS A 95 12.78 10.24 8.52
N VAL A 96 12.59 10.19 7.20
CA VAL A 96 13.28 9.26 6.31
C VAL A 96 14.12 10.05 5.32
N ASN A 97 15.44 10.01 5.48
CA ASN A 97 16.40 10.62 4.56
C ASN A 97 17.58 9.67 4.35
N PRO A 98 17.70 9.05 3.15
CA PRO A 98 18.75 8.07 2.86
C PRO A 98 20.14 8.66 2.84
N GLU A 99 20.32 9.90 2.37
CA GLU A 99 21.62 10.55 2.24
C GLU A 99 22.31 10.72 3.60
N SER A 100 21.50 10.97 4.65
CA SER A 100 21.96 11.10 6.03
C SER A 100 21.75 9.84 6.86
N ASN A 101 21.36 8.73 6.25
CA ASN A 101 20.88 7.52 6.94
C ASN A 101 19.88 7.82 8.06
N ASN A 102 19.06 8.85 7.89
CA ASN A 102 18.00 9.18 8.81
C ASN A 102 16.82 8.24 8.56
N TYR A 103 16.49 7.50 9.59
CA TYR A 103 15.35 6.59 9.64
C TYR A 103 14.86 6.65 11.08
N LYS A 104 14.20 7.76 11.44
CA LYS A 104 13.94 8.15 12.82
C LYS A 104 12.46 8.37 13.06
N PHE A 105 12.01 8.08 14.27
CA PHE A 105 10.71 8.48 14.76
C PHE A 105 10.85 9.43 15.96
N TYR A 106 9.79 10.16 16.21
CA TYR A 106 9.59 10.98 17.39
C TYR A 106 8.12 10.92 17.75
N TRP A 107 7.82 10.31 18.89
CA TRP A 107 6.45 10.10 19.35
C TRP A 107 6.18 10.99 20.56
N LEU A 108 5.32 11.99 20.39
CA LEU A 108 4.82 12.83 21.46
C LEU A 108 3.55 12.21 22.02
N LYS A 109 3.53 12.05 23.33
CA LYS A 109 2.39 11.51 24.10
C LYS A 109 2.05 12.49 25.21
N PRO A 110 0.83 13.04 25.27
CA PRO A 110 0.38 13.75 26.45
C PRO A 110 0.32 12.79 27.65
N GLY A 111 1.00 13.16 28.71
CA GLY A 111 1.02 12.42 29.99
C GLY A 111 0.28 13.20 31.07
N ILE A 112 0.13 12.57 32.23
CA ILE A 112 -0.55 13.18 33.41
C ILE A 112 0.31 14.32 33.98
N ASP A 113 1.64 14.11 34.03
CA ASP A 113 2.58 15.04 34.66
C ASP A 113 3.41 15.83 33.65
N GLY A 114 3.09 15.71 32.36
CA GLY A 114 3.87 16.34 31.30
C GLY A 114 3.63 15.72 29.93
N ILE A 115 4.58 15.95 29.04
CA ILE A 115 4.59 15.39 27.70
C ILE A 115 5.72 14.38 27.60
N ASP A 116 5.37 13.12 27.39
CA ASP A 116 6.35 12.09 27.13
C ASP A 116 6.77 12.13 25.65
N ALA A 117 8.05 12.14 25.41
CA ALA A 117 8.59 12.03 24.07
C ALA A 117 9.48 10.80 23.95
N THR A 118 9.01 9.82 23.21
CA THR A 118 9.81 8.64 22.85
C THR A 118 10.38 8.84 21.48
N TYR A 119 11.67 8.67 21.29
CA TYR A 119 12.31 8.88 19.99
C TYR A 119 13.49 7.94 19.75
N GLY A 120 13.80 7.70 18.50
CA GLY A 120 14.88 6.80 18.15
C GLY A 120 14.89 6.45 16.67
N ARG A 121 15.49 5.30 16.36
CA ARG A 121 15.42 4.72 15.02
C ARG A 121 14.10 3.99 14.84
N ILE A 122 13.47 4.13 13.68
CA ILE A 122 12.26 3.38 13.34
C ILE A 122 12.57 1.87 13.44
N GLY A 123 11.70 1.13 14.10
CA GLY A 123 11.87 -0.31 14.39
C GLY A 123 12.37 -0.60 15.81
N SER A 124 12.68 0.43 16.58
CA SER A 124 13.20 0.31 17.94
C SER A 124 12.24 0.79 19.03
N GLU A 125 10.99 1.15 18.69
CA GLU A 125 9.98 1.69 19.62
C GLU A 125 9.63 0.75 20.78
N ARG A 126 9.98 -0.52 20.66
CA ARG A 126 9.66 -1.56 21.65
C ARG A 126 10.87 -1.99 22.49
N GLY A 127 11.90 -1.16 22.55
CA GLY A 127 13.08 -1.47 23.37
C GLY A 127 14.09 -2.40 22.74
N GLU A 128 13.99 -2.65 21.44
CA GLU A 128 15.03 -3.35 20.70
C GLU A 128 16.26 -2.46 20.48
N ALA A 129 17.43 -3.05 20.36
CA ALA A 129 18.81 -2.56 20.50
C ALA A 129 19.27 -1.27 19.78
N PHE A 130 18.40 -0.38 19.37
CA PHE A 130 18.72 0.80 18.53
C PHE A 130 18.59 2.17 19.23
N GLY A 131 18.54 2.19 20.57
CA GLY A 131 18.66 3.45 21.30
C GLY A 131 17.38 4.27 21.31
N VAL A 132 16.25 3.67 21.70
CA VAL A 132 15.06 4.40 22.11
C VAL A 132 15.40 5.24 23.34
N LYS A 133 15.02 6.51 23.29
CA LYS A 133 15.18 7.45 24.41
C LYS A 133 13.81 7.98 24.76
N ASP A 134 13.56 8.07 26.05
CA ASP A 134 12.40 8.73 26.60
C ASP A 134 12.82 10.08 27.17
N LEU A 135 12.02 11.08 26.92
CA LEU A 135 12.20 12.43 27.42
C LEU A 135 10.89 12.88 28.01
N GLN A 136 10.89 13.21 29.29
CA GLN A 136 9.78 13.86 29.94
C GLN A 136 9.93 15.37 29.84
N ILE A 137 8.92 16.02 29.28
CA ILE A 137 8.86 17.46 29.12
C ILE A 137 7.82 17.98 30.13
N PRO A 138 8.12 18.97 30.97
CA PRO A 138 7.15 19.56 31.88
C PRO A 138 5.85 19.93 31.15
N TYR A 139 4.72 19.76 31.83
CA TYR A 139 3.42 19.96 31.20
C TYR A 139 3.11 21.46 31.06
N GLU A 140 3.66 22.02 30.03
CA GLU A 140 3.20 23.31 29.52
C GLU A 140 2.71 23.10 28.09
N PRO A 141 1.44 23.35 27.78
CA PRO A 141 0.83 23.03 26.50
C PRO A 141 1.62 23.54 25.28
N TYR A 142 2.22 24.72 25.39
CA TYR A 142 3.01 25.30 24.31
C TYR A 142 4.28 24.48 23.98
N LEU A 143 4.89 23.75 24.94
CA LEU A 143 6.07 22.92 24.72
C LEU A 143 5.77 21.74 23.80
N TYR A 144 4.56 21.19 23.85
CA TYR A 144 4.11 20.17 22.89
C TYR A 144 4.21 20.69 21.45
N TRP A 145 3.61 21.86 21.18
CA TRP A 145 3.58 22.43 19.85
C TRP A 145 4.95 22.93 19.39
N ILE A 146 5.75 23.49 20.29
CA ILE A 146 7.14 23.83 20.00
C ILE A 146 7.89 22.58 19.53
N ARG A 147 7.80 21.47 20.25
CA ARG A 147 8.46 20.21 19.84
C ARG A 147 7.91 19.64 18.56
N TYR A 148 6.61 19.67 18.37
CA TYR A 148 5.96 19.22 17.17
C TYR A 148 6.49 19.98 15.94
N TYR A 149 6.43 21.30 15.95
CA TYR A 149 6.90 22.12 14.82
C TYR A 149 8.41 22.11 14.65
N GLU A 150 9.17 22.07 15.72
CA GLU A 150 10.62 21.84 15.64
C GLU A 150 10.94 20.58 14.83
N LYS A 151 10.21 19.50 15.04
CA LYS A 151 10.43 18.27 14.29
C LYS A 151 10.00 18.41 12.83
N LEU A 152 8.84 19.01 12.55
CA LEU A 152 8.41 19.26 11.17
C LEU A 152 9.46 20.11 10.43
N SER A 153 9.99 21.14 11.07
CA SER A 153 11.05 22.00 10.47
C SER A 153 12.35 21.23 10.17
N LYS A 154 12.63 20.16 10.91
CA LYS A 154 13.77 19.25 10.68
C LYS A 154 13.48 18.14 9.65
N GLY A 155 12.37 18.24 8.93
CA GLY A 155 11.99 17.30 7.87
C GLY A 155 11.26 16.04 8.36
N TYR A 156 10.76 16.05 9.61
CA TYR A 156 9.81 15.01 10.03
C TYR A 156 8.45 15.24 9.37
N VAL A 157 7.73 14.17 9.13
CA VAL A 157 6.37 14.15 8.59
C VAL A 157 5.45 13.53 9.63
N ASP A 158 4.29 14.12 9.83
CA ASP A 158 3.27 13.58 10.72
C ASP A 158 2.63 12.32 10.11
N MET A 159 2.77 11.23 10.82
CA MET A 159 2.27 9.90 10.45
C MET A 159 1.26 9.34 11.48
N THR A 160 0.75 10.20 12.34
CA THR A 160 -0.16 9.85 13.44
C THR A 160 -1.37 9.07 12.95
N ASP A 161 -2.02 9.54 11.89
CA ASP A 161 -3.21 8.89 11.31
C ASP A 161 -2.94 7.46 10.82
N ILE A 162 -1.69 7.14 10.48
CA ILE A 162 -1.31 5.84 9.95
C ILE A 162 -0.92 4.90 11.09
N TYR A 163 -0.14 5.40 12.05
CA TYR A 163 0.39 4.57 13.13
C TYR A 163 -0.56 4.39 14.30
N LEU A 164 -1.37 5.41 14.60
CA LEU A 164 -2.25 5.44 15.77
C LEU A 164 -3.75 5.25 15.42
N ALA A 165 -4.09 5.02 14.16
CA ALA A 165 -5.48 4.85 13.69
C ALA A 165 -6.25 3.66 14.30
N LYS A 166 -5.60 2.83 15.12
CA LYS A 166 -6.18 1.59 15.69
C LYS A 166 -7.38 1.78 16.60
N ASP A 167 -7.44 2.86 17.34
CA ASP A 167 -8.43 2.97 18.43
C ASP A 167 -9.82 3.41 17.96
N LYS A 168 -9.91 4.12 16.85
CA LYS A 168 -11.22 4.54 16.30
C LYS A 168 -12.04 3.36 15.74
N LYS A 169 -11.38 2.31 15.22
CA LYS A 169 -12.06 1.10 14.71
C LYS A 169 -12.59 0.19 15.85
N LYS A 170 -11.90 0.09 16.97
CA LYS A 170 -12.39 -0.69 18.13
C LYS A 170 -13.69 -0.12 18.69
N LYS A 171 -13.86 1.21 18.78
CA LYS A 171 -15.10 1.87 19.25
C LYS A 171 -16.25 1.76 18.24
N LYS A 172 -15.99 1.66 16.92
CA LYS A 172 -17.02 1.38 15.91
C LYS A 172 -17.39 -0.10 15.82
N LYS A 173 -16.44 -1.03 16.02
CA LYS A 173 -16.72 -2.48 16.08
C LYS A 173 -17.62 -2.87 17.27
N ALA A 174 -17.46 -2.23 18.41
CA ALA A 174 -18.32 -2.49 19.58
C ALA A 174 -19.81 -2.11 19.36
N LYS A 175 -20.15 -1.34 18.31
CA LYS A 175 -21.53 -0.98 17.96
C LYS A 175 -22.13 -1.82 16.81
N LYS A 176 -21.39 -2.78 16.25
CA LYS A 176 -21.85 -3.63 15.10
C LYS A 176 -21.52 -5.09 15.34
N GLU A 177 -21.82 -5.63 16.52
CA GLU A 177 -21.86 -7.08 16.74
C GLU A 177 -23.21 -7.66 16.31
N VAL A 178 -23.40 -7.76 14.99
CA VAL A 178 -24.23 -8.82 14.44
C VAL A 178 -23.26 -9.84 13.87
N THR A 179 -22.77 -10.74 14.71
CA THR A 179 -22.06 -11.94 14.24
C THR A 179 -23.03 -12.77 13.47
N ASN A 180 -22.84 -12.86 12.16
CA ASN A 180 -23.61 -13.80 11.34
C ASN A 180 -23.08 -15.21 11.59
N THR A 181 -23.65 -15.89 12.58
CA THR A 181 -23.30 -17.27 12.96
C THR A 181 -23.72 -18.30 11.89
N ASN A 182 -24.52 -17.88 10.90
CA ASN A 182 -25.07 -18.75 9.86
C ASN A 182 -24.35 -18.63 8.50
N LEU A 183 -23.13 -18.11 8.47
CA LEU A 183 -22.34 -18.06 7.24
C LEU A 183 -22.03 -19.50 6.78
N ASN A 184 -22.58 -19.90 5.63
CA ASN A 184 -22.26 -21.18 5.02
C ASN A 184 -20.87 -21.14 4.39
N TYR A 185 -19.94 -21.90 4.93
CA TYR A 185 -18.55 -21.98 4.46
C TYR A 185 -18.11 -23.43 4.32
N THR A 186 -17.05 -23.66 3.55
CA THR A 186 -16.45 -24.98 3.37
C THR A 186 -15.14 -25.10 4.19
N GLU A 187 -14.78 -26.32 4.54
CA GLU A 187 -13.50 -26.60 5.19
C GLU A 187 -12.32 -26.25 4.26
N ALA A 188 -12.47 -26.49 2.97
CA ALA A 188 -11.48 -26.11 1.94
C ALA A 188 -11.24 -24.60 1.92
N SER A 189 -12.31 -23.80 2.03
CA SER A 189 -12.23 -22.34 2.11
C SER A 189 -11.44 -21.88 3.34
N VAL A 190 -11.78 -22.42 4.52
CA VAL A 190 -11.09 -22.07 5.77
C VAL A 190 -9.62 -22.44 5.71
N THR A 191 -9.32 -23.65 5.23
CA THR A 191 -7.94 -24.16 5.15
C THR A 191 -7.09 -23.32 4.20
N LEU A 192 -7.59 -23.07 2.98
CA LEU A 192 -6.86 -22.27 2.00
C LEU A 192 -6.72 -20.81 2.47
N TYR A 193 -7.78 -20.23 3.03
CA TYR A 193 -7.74 -18.85 3.52
C TYR A 193 -6.67 -18.67 4.61
N LYS A 194 -6.67 -19.53 5.63
CA LYS A 194 -5.68 -19.46 6.73
C LYS A 194 -4.26 -19.65 6.22
N LEU A 195 -4.05 -20.58 5.29
CA LEU A 195 -2.75 -20.85 4.70
C LEU A 195 -2.24 -19.63 3.93
N LEU A 196 -3.03 -19.06 3.03
CA LEU A 196 -2.62 -17.90 2.23
C LEU A 196 -2.46 -16.64 3.10
N LYS A 197 -3.30 -16.47 4.12
CA LYS A 197 -3.19 -15.38 5.09
C LYS A 197 -1.90 -15.48 5.90
N SER A 198 -1.45 -16.70 6.24
CA SER A 198 -0.19 -16.91 6.95
C SER A 198 1.02 -16.46 6.12
N TYR A 199 1.03 -16.72 4.80
CA TYR A 199 2.10 -16.24 3.91
C TYR A 199 2.12 -14.71 3.83
N ALA A 200 0.97 -14.07 3.59
CA ALA A 200 0.88 -12.61 3.54
C ALA A 200 1.31 -11.97 4.87
N ARG A 201 0.85 -12.54 6.00
CA ARG A 201 1.20 -12.06 7.34
C ARG A 201 2.69 -12.19 7.60
N HIS A 202 3.29 -13.33 7.28
CA HIS A 202 4.72 -13.56 7.46
C HIS A 202 5.55 -12.50 6.73
N VAL A 203 5.24 -12.24 5.45
CA VAL A 203 5.95 -11.22 4.65
C VAL A 203 5.78 -9.82 5.26
N VAL A 204 4.58 -9.46 5.70
CA VAL A 204 4.33 -8.16 6.34
C VAL A 204 5.07 -8.05 7.67
N GLU A 205 5.02 -9.07 8.51
CA GLU A 205 5.70 -9.11 9.82
C GLU A 205 7.22 -9.10 9.68
N GLU A 206 7.80 -9.77 8.70
CA GLU A 206 9.25 -9.77 8.46
C GLU A 206 9.77 -8.43 7.91
N ASN A 207 8.98 -7.74 7.12
CA ASN A 207 9.42 -6.53 6.42
C ASN A 207 9.02 -5.23 7.10
N LEU A 208 7.84 -5.17 7.72
CA LEU A 208 7.32 -3.94 8.31
C LEU A 208 7.56 -3.86 9.81
N VAL A 209 7.90 -2.67 10.27
CA VAL A 209 7.98 -2.34 11.70
C VAL A 209 6.62 -2.50 12.36
N ASN A 210 5.56 -2.07 11.70
CA ASN A 210 4.18 -2.23 12.15
C ASN A 210 3.38 -3.10 11.18
N SER A 211 3.01 -4.28 11.63
CA SER A 211 2.22 -5.23 10.84
C SER A 211 0.72 -4.91 10.77
N ASN A 212 0.25 -3.93 11.53
CA ASN A 212 -1.14 -3.50 11.46
C ASN A 212 -1.31 -2.44 10.37
N VAL A 213 -1.66 -2.91 9.20
CA VAL A 213 -1.88 -2.07 8.03
C VAL A 213 -3.31 -1.55 7.97
N THR A 214 -3.48 -0.33 7.46
CA THR A 214 -4.78 0.31 7.25
C THR A 214 -5.10 0.39 5.77
N GLU A 215 -6.38 0.43 5.43
CA GLU A 215 -6.83 0.60 4.04
C GLU A 215 -6.30 1.90 3.42
N LYS A 216 -6.33 3.00 4.18
CA LYS A 216 -5.78 4.30 3.76
C LYS A 216 -4.29 4.19 3.41
N GLN A 217 -3.52 3.55 4.28
CA GLN A 217 -2.08 3.32 4.07
C GLN A 217 -1.81 2.55 2.77
N VAL A 218 -2.53 1.44 2.56
CA VAL A 218 -2.35 0.60 1.38
C VAL A 218 -2.72 1.36 0.09
N LYS A 219 -3.83 2.11 0.09
CA LYS A 219 -4.23 2.94 -1.05
C LYS A 219 -3.17 3.98 -1.43
N GLU A 220 -2.59 4.66 -0.43
CA GLU A 220 -1.55 5.65 -0.69
C GLU A 220 -0.23 5.00 -1.15
N VAL A 221 0.16 3.87 -0.56
CA VAL A 221 1.34 3.10 -1.02
C VAL A 221 1.15 2.64 -2.46
N ARG A 222 -0.01 2.08 -2.81
CA ARG A 222 -0.34 1.64 -4.18
C ARG A 222 -0.23 2.79 -5.19
N LYS A 223 -0.78 3.96 -4.85
CA LYS A 223 -0.69 5.16 -5.66
C LYS A 223 0.76 5.63 -5.87
N LEU A 224 1.58 5.56 -4.82
CA LEU A 224 3.00 5.92 -4.92
C LEU A 224 3.80 4.91 -5.75
N ILE A 225 3.50 3.61 -5.68
CA ILE A 225 4.12 2.60 -6.53
C ILE A 225 3.84 2.89 -8.01
N ASN A 226 2.60 3.25 -8.35
CA ASN A 226 2.24 3.66 -9.70
C ASN A 226 3.03 4.91 -10.14
N THR A 227 3.22 5.87 -9.25
CA THR A 227 4.03 7.06 -9.50
C THR A 227 5.52 6.73 -9.63
N LEU A 228 6.01 5.76 -8.84
CA LEU A 228 7.39 5.30 -8.87
C LEU A 228 7.79 4.80 -10.27
N GLY A 229 6.92 4.01 -10.90
CA GLY A 229 7.16 3.47 -12.24
C GLY A 229 7.25 4.51 -13.37
N GLN A 230 6.79 5.74 -13.13
CA GLN A 230 6.88 6.84 -14.11
C GLN A 230 8.20 7.62 -14.02
N ARG A 231 9.02 7.39 -12.98
CA ARG A 231 10.24 8.15 -12.75
C ARG A 231 11.37 7.67 -13.66
N LYS A 232 12.09 8.65 -14.24
CA LYS A 232 13.20 8.39 -15.18
C LYS A 232 14.57 8.59 -14.55
N THR A 233 14.66 9.29 -13.42
CA THR A 233 15.93 9.59 -12.77
C THR A 233 16.01 8.93 -11.40
N VAL A 234 17.19 8.50 -11.00
CA VAL A 234 17.45 7.88 -9.68
C VAL A 234 16.99 8.80 -8.54
N LYS A 235 17.27 10.10 -8.62
CA LYS A 235 16.83 11.07 -7.60
C LYS A 235 15.29 11.15 -7.52
N GLY A 236 14.62 11.29 -8.67
CA GLY A 236 13.15 11.34 -8.71
C GLY A 236 12.49 10.05 -8.25
N PHE A 237 13.08 8.90 -8.57
CA PHE A 237 12.65 7.59 -8.13
C PHE A 237 12.80 7.46 -6.60
N ASN A 238 13.97 7.75 -6.06
CA ASN A 238 14.26 7.65 -4.64
C ASN A 238 13.42 8.62 -3.78
N ASN A 239 13.07 9.79 -4.29
CA ASN A 239 12.16 10.71 -3.61
C ASN A 239 10.75 10.12 -3.42
N VAL A 240 10.23 9.41 -4.43
CA VAL A 240 8.94 8.71 -4.29
C VAL A 240 9.08 7.50 -3.38
N LEU A 241 10.16 6.74 -3.50
CA LEU A 241 10.45 5.59 -2.65
C LEU A 241 10.55 5.99 -1.17
N SER A 242 11.15 7.14 -0.87
CA SER A 242 11.20 7.68 0.51
C SER A 242 9.80 7.83 1.11
N LYS A 243 8.82 8.31 0.32
CA LYS A 243 7.43 8.43 0.77
C LYS A 243 6.79 7.05 1.03
N ILE A 244 7.09 6.06 0.20
CA ILE A 244 6.64 4.68 0.43
C ILE A 244 7.22 4.14 1.74
N LEU A 245 8.52 4.36 1.97
CA LEU A 245 9.20 3.89 3.19
C LEU A 245 8.75 4.64 4.45
N GLN A 246 8.26 5.87 4.32
CA GLN A 246 7.58 6.58 5.42
C GLN A 246 6.22 5.98 5.75
N LEU A 247 5.40 5.70 4.71
CA LEU A 247 4.06 5.12 4.87
C LEU A 247 4.11 3.67 5.37
N SER A 248 5.12 2.92 4.99
CA SER A 248 5.29 1.51 5.33
C SER A 248 6.74 1.24 5.76
N PRO A 249 7.12 1.65 6.98
CA PRO A 249 8.49 1.55 7.46
C PRO A 249 9.00 0.13 7.54
N ARG A 250 10.23 -0.05 7.10
CA ARG A 250 10.91 -1.33 6.99
C ARG A 250 11.76 -1.64 8.21
N LYS A 251 11.83 -2.91 8.56
CA LYS A 251 12.83 -3.43 9.49
C LYS A 251 14.21 -3.45 8.82
N ALA A 252 14.86 -2.29 8.74
CA ALA A 252 16.13 -2.15 8.05
C ALA A 252 17.17 -1.43 8.92
N ARG A 253 18.33 -2.05 9.10
CA ARG A 253 19.46 -1.41 9.80
C ARG A 253 20.05 -0.25 8.98
N PHE A 254 20.15 -0.42 7.66
CA PHE A 254 20.66 0.58 6.72
C PHE A 254 19.60 0.84 5.65
N ILE A 255 18.89 1.94 5.79
CA ILE A 255 17.81 2.28 4.87
C ILE A 255 18.32 2.55 3.44
N GLY A 256 19.57 3.01 3.31
CA GLY A 256 20.20 3.27 2.01
C GLY A 256 20.23 2.04 1.08
N MET A 257 20.29 0.82 1.65
CA MET A 257 20.25 -0.42 0.86
C MET A 257 18.92 -0.66 0.13
N MET A 258 17.86 0.07 0.49
CA MET A 258 16.56 -0.07 -0.13
C MET A 258 16.39 0.82 -1.37
N TYR A 259 17.29 1.78 -1.56
CA TYR A 259 17.22 2.78 -2.62
C TYR A 259 17.91 2.31 -3.90
N ALA A 260 17.48 2.87 -5.01
CA ALA A 260 18.12 2.66 -6.30
C ALA A 260 19.46 3.38 -6.35
N LEU A 261 20.49 2.69 -6.78
CA LEU A 261 21.81 3.26 -7.10
C LEU A 261 21.90 3.61 -8.60
N SER A 262 21.15 2.92 -9.42
CA SER A 262 21.07 3.10 -10.87
C SER A 262 19.64 2.85 -11.39
N GLU A 263 19.37 3.19 -12.64
CA GLU A 263 18.07 2.91 -13.28
C GLU A 263 17.81 1.39 -13.43
N LYS A 264 18.86 0.57 -13.40
CA LYS A 264 18.75 -0.89 -13.49
C LYS A 264 18.02 -1.48 -12.27
N ASP A 265 18.09 -0.79 -11.14
CA ASP A 265 17.50 -1.26 -9.87
C ASP A 265 15.98 -1.00 -9.81
N PHE A 266 15.45 -0.14 -10.68
CA PHE A 266 14.05 0.31 -10.61
C PHE A 266 13.07 -0.85 -10.69
N ALA A 267 13.30 -1.78 -11.61
CA ALA A 267 12.40 -2.91 -11.81
C ALA A 267 12.29 -3.81 -10.57
N ASP A 268 13.41 -4.19 -9.99
CA ASP A 268 13.45 -5.07 -8.84
C ASP A 268 12.84 -4.39 -7.60
N ILE A 269 13.10 -3.08 -7.44
CA ILE A 269 12.51 -2.30 -6.34
C ILE A 269 10.98 -2.20 -6.51
N ILE A 270 10.49 -1.90 -7.72
CA ILE A 270 9.04 -1.82 -7.98
C ILE A 270 8.37 -3.17 -7.69
N ILE A 271 8.95 -4.28 -8.15
CA ILE A 271 8.41 -5.62 -7.89
C ILE A 271 8.38 -5.91 -6.39
N ARG A 272 9.43 -5.57 -5.66
CA ARG A 272 9.51 -5.73 -4.22
C ARG A 272 8.42 -4.94 -3.48
N GLU A 273 8.25 -3.67 -3.82
CA GLU A 273 7.26 -2.80 -3.20
C GLU A 273 5.82 -3.21 -3.57
N ASP A 274 5.59 -3.64 -4.81
CA ASP A 274 4.28 -4.11 -5.28
C ASP A 274 3.87 -5.42 -4.58
N ASN A 275 4.76 -6.38 -4.47
CA ASN A 275 4.51 -7.64 -3.75
C ASN A 275 4.19 -7.38 -2.27
N LEU A 276 4.96 -6.52 -1.60
CA LEU A 276 4.69 -6.19 -0.21
C LEU A 276 3.36 -5.45 -0.05
N CYS A 277 3.04 -4.50 -0.93
CA CYS A 277 1.76 -3.80 -0.93
C CYS A 277 0.59 -4.78 -1.14
N THR A 278 0.76 -5.76 -2.00
CA THR A 278 -0.24 -6.82 -2.24
C THR A 278 -0.44 -7.70 -1.00
N ALA A 279 0.64 -8.05 -0.30
CA ALA A 279 0.55 -8.76 0.98
C ALA A 279 -0.12 -7.91 2.08
N MET A 280 0.18 -6.61 2.14
CA MET A 280 -0.51 -5.67 3.05
C MET A 280 -2.01 -5.61 2.75
N GLU A 281 -2.39 -5.49 1.48
CA GLU A 281 -3.78 -5.44 1.02
C GLU A 281 -4.57 -6.68 1.43
N ALA A 282 -3.96 -7.85 1.36
CA ALA A 282 -4.55 -9.12 1.78
C ALA A 282 -4.90 -9.17 3.29
N LEU A 283 -4.25 -8.36 4.12
CA LEU A 283 -4.46 -8.32 5.57
C LEU A 283 -5.46 -7.26 6.03
N ILE A 284 -5.98 -6.42 5.12
CA ILE A 284 -6.96 -5.39 5.47
C ILE A 284 -8.30 -6.03 5.84
N ASP A 285 -8.87 -5.59 6.96
CA ASP A 285 -10.26 -5.85 7.29
C ASP A 285 -11.16 -4.98 6.40
N ARG A 286 -11.73 -5.56 5.36
CA ARG A 286 -12.61 -4.86 4.41
C ARG A 286 -13.94 -4.50 5.06
N GLU A 287 -14.44 -3.29 4.75
CA GLU A 287 -15.73 -2.81 5.29
C GLU A 287 -16.93 -3.58 4.74
N ASP A 288 -16.82 -4.14 3.52
CA ASP A 288 -17.84 -4.92 2.84
C ASP A 288 -17.86 -6.41 3.24
N ALA A 289 -16.90 -6.85 4.07
CA ALA A 289 -16.86 -8.22 4.55
C ALA A 289 -17.97 -8.49 5.56
N ILE A 290 -18.58 -9.68 5.48
CA ILE A 290 -19.53 -10.16 6.48
C ILE A 290 -18.81 -10.27 7.82
N THR A 291 -19.38 -9.67 8.86
CA THR A 291 -18.83 -9.76 10.22
C THR A 291 -19.01 -11.19 10.73
N THR A 292 -17.92 -11.91 10.93
CA THR A 292 -17.86 -13.28 11.42
C THR A 292 -16.52 -13.54 12.12
N ASP A 293 -16.49 -14.49 13.04
CA ASP A 293 -15.27 -15.03 13.66
C ASP A 293 -14.52 -16.01 12.73
N LYS A 294 -15.15 -16.41 11.63
CA LYS A 294 -14.60 -17.39 10.70
C LYS A 294 -13.60 -16.77 9.73
N GLU A 295 -12.45 -17.36 9.65
CA GLU A 295 -11.41 -17.04 8.68
C GLU A 295 -11.63 -17.84 7.39
N CYS A 296 -12.48 -17.34 6.49
CA CYS A 296 -12.88 -18.01 5.24
C CYS A 296 -13.13 -16.99 4.13
N PHE A 297 -13.18 -17.45 2.88
CA PHE A 297 -13.43 -16.60 1.72
C PHE A 297 -14.88 -16.15 1.59
N GLU A 298 -15.81 -16.91 2.14
CA GLU A 298 -17.25 -16.65 2.05
C GLU A 298 -17.63 -15.34 2.75
N LYS A 299 -16.84 -14.88 3.72
CA LYS A 299 -17.04 -13.54 4.33
C LYS A 299 -16.92 -12.39 3.32
N PHE A 300 -16.28 -12.63 2.16
CA PHE A 300 -16.15 -11.69 1.04
C PHE A 300 -17.08 -12.03 -0.12
N GLY A 301 -18.03 -12.93 0.06
CA GLY A 301 -18.91 -13.42 -0.99
C GLY A 301 -18.24 -14.29 -2.05
N ILE A 302 -17.09 -14.90 -1.70
CA ILE A 302 -16.32 -15.79 -2.55
C ILE A 302 -16.48 -17.21 -2.02
N GLU A 303 -16.93 -18.13 -2.87
CA GLU A 303 -17.09 -19.53 -2.50
C GLU A 303 -15.84 -20.33 -2.95
N VAL A 304 -15.29 -21.14 -2.06
CA VAL A 304 -14.14 -22.00 -2.37
C VAL A 304 -14.44 -23.42 -1.94
N TYR A 305 -14.29 -24.37 -2.85
CA TYR A 305 -14.54 -25.79 -2.63
C TYR A 305 -13.32 -26.62 -2.99
N ALA A 306 -13.11 -27.73 -2.33
CA ALA A 306 -12.25 -28.78 -2.87
C ALA A 306 -12.81 -29.25 -4.21
N ALA A 307 -11.97 -29.34 -5.23
CA ALA A 307 -12.40 -29.79 -6.55
C ALA A 307 -12.80 -31.27 -6.53
N THR A 308 -13.83 -31.60 -7.29
CA THR A 308 -14.21 -33.00 -7.51
C THR A 308 -13.19 -33.71 -8.39
N ASP A 309 -13.18 -35.07 -8.36
CA ASP A 309 -12.24 -35.87 -9.18
C ASP A 309 -12.35 -35.52 -10.66
N LYS A 310 -13.55 -35.29 -11.18
CA LYS A 310 -13.77 -34.85 -12.57
C LYS A 310 -13.09 -33.50 -12.85
N GLN A 311 -13.17 -32.55 -11.92
CA GLN A 311 -12.56 -31.23 -12.04
C GLN A 311 -11.04 -31.33 -11.91
N ILE A 312 -10.54 -32.19 -11.03
CA ILE A 312 -9.11 -32.45 -10.88
C ILE A 312 -8.54 -33.00 -12.20
N GLU A 313 -9.23 -33.97 -12.81
CA GLU A 313 -8.82 -34.53 -14.11
C GLU A 313 -8.91 -33.50 -15.24
N GLU A 314 -9.88 -32.59 -15.20
CA GLU A 314 -9.95 -31.45 -16.12
C GLU A 314 -8.73 -30.56 -15.98
N VAL A 315 -8.38 -30.17 -14.74
CA VAL A 315 -7.23 -29.32 -14.44
C VAL A 315 -5.93 -30.02 -14.87
N LYS A 316 -5.76 -31.30 -14.55
CA LYS A 316 -4.56 -32.08 -14.92
C LYS A 316 -4.34 -32.15 -16.43
N ARG A 317 -5.41 -32.17 -17.24
CA ARG A 317 -5.29 -32.11 -18.71
C ARG A 317 -4.67 -30.80 -19.22
N HIS A 318 -4.75 -29.72 -18.46
CA HIS A 318 -4.09 -28.45 -18.76
C HIS A 318 -2.65 -28.38 -18.20
N LEU A 319 -2.25 -29.35 -17.38
CA LEU A 319 -0.88 -29.49 -16.89
C LEU A 319 -0.07 -30.37 -17.87
N ALA A 320 1.22 -30.15 -17.90
CA ALA A 320 2.16 -30.91 -18.70
C ALA A 320 3.54 -30.92 -18.03
N ASP A 321 4.47 -31.62 -18.62
CA ASP A 321 5.88 -31.62 -18.22
C ASP A 321 6.10 -32.17 -16.78
N GLY A 322 5.24 -33.11 -16.34
CA GLY A 322 5.34 -33.78 -15.03
C GLY A 322 4.80 -32.93 -13.86
N LEU A 323 4.19 -31.78 -14.12
CA LEU A 323 3.62 -30.92 -13.06
C LEU A 323 2.37 -31.56 -12.43
N GLU A 324 1.67 -32.40 -13.14
CA GLU A 324 0.51 -33.19 -12.64
C GLU A 324 0.87 -34.05 -11.44
N LEU A 325 2.12 -34.52 -11.35
CA LEU A 325 2.63 -35.32 -10.24
C LEU A 325 2.92 -34.50 -8.98
N LYS A 326 3.06 -33.18 -9.14
CA LYS A 326 3.31 -32.21 -8.05
C LYS A 326 2.03 -31.61 -7.48
N VAL A 327 0.87 -31.89 -8.05
CA VAL A 327 -0.41 -31.38 -7.58
C VAL A 327 -0.76 -31.98 -6.23
N LYS A 328 -0.90 -31.08 -5.23
CA LYS A 328 -1.32 -31.46 -3.87
C LYS A 328 -2.82 -31.31 -3.69
N ASN A 329 -3.33 -30.13 -4.01
CA ASN A 329 -4.77 -29.82 -3.90
C ASN A 329 -5.22 -28.98 -5.09
N VAL A 330 -6.48 -29.14 -5.46
CA VAL A 330 -7.16 -28.30 -6.43
C VAL A 330 -8.40 -27.70 -5.78
N TYR A 331 -8.51 -26.38 -5.81
CA TYR A 331 -9.63 -25.64 -5.26
C TYR A 331 -10.44 -24.98 -6.38
N ARG A 332 -11.75 -25.23 -6.41
CA ARG A 332 -12.67 -24.50 -7.26
C ARG A 332 -13.00 -23.15 -6.60
N VAL A 333 -12.83 -22.05 -7.33
CA VAL A 333 -13.12 -20.70 -6.85
C VAL A 333 -14.32 -20.14 -7.61
N ILE A 334 -15.31 -19.62 -6.90
CA ILE A 334 -16.49 -18.96 -7.46
C ILE A 334 -16.62 -17.57 -6.85
N ASN A 335 -16.20 -16.58 -7.61
CA ASN A 335 -16.40 -15.17 -7.28
C ASN A 335 -17.50 -14.59 -8.18
N LYS A 336 -18.71 -14.44 -7.64
CA LYS A 336 -19.88 -13.98 -8.41
C LYS A 336 -19.71 -12.55 -8.94
N ALA A 337 -18.97 -11.70 -8.22
CA ALA A 337 -18.70 -10.32 -8.66
C ALA A 337 -17.75 -10.32 -9.86
N HIS A 338 -16.65 -11.10 -9.77
CA HIS A 338 -15.71 -11.23 -10.88
C HIS A 338 -16.35 -11.91 -12.10
N LYS A 339 -17.20 -12.92 -11.87
CA LYS A 339 -17.93 -13.58 -12.96
C LYS A 339 -18.83 -12.58 -13.70
N ARG A 340 -19.62 -11.77 -12.97
CA ARG A 340 -20.47 -10.73 -13.60
C ARG A 340 -19.64 -9.73 -14.40
N ARG A 341 -18.49 -9.30 -13.87
CA ARG A 341 -17.55 -8.39 -14.55
C ARG A 341 -17.00 -9.01 -15.84
N PHE A 342 -16.59 -10.28 -15.78
CA PHE A 342 -16.08 -11.03 -16.92
C PHE A 342 -17.16 -11.27 -17.99
N ASP A 343 -18.36 -11.74 -17.60
CA ASP A 343 -19.48 -11.97 -18.52
C ASP A 343 -19.90 -10.66 -19.24
N LYS A 344 -19.92 -9.54 -18.48
CA LYS A 344 -20.17 -8.22 -19.04
C LYS A 344 -19.09 -7.83 -20.04
N TYR A 345 -17.84 -8.06 -19.73
CA TYR A 345 -16.70 -7.76 -20.61
C TYR A 345 -16.80 -8.57 -21.93
N LEU A 346 -17.11 -9.87 -21.85
CA LEU A 346 -17.32 -10.71 -23.03
C LEU A 346 -18.45 -10.16 -23.92
N LYS A 347 -19.58 -9.78 -23.30
CA LYS A 347 -20.75 -9.24 -24.00
C LYS A 347 -20.45 -7.90 -24.65
N ASP A 348 -19.89 -6.94 -23.91
CA ASP A 348 -19.62 -5.58 -24.36
C ASP A 348 -18.61 -5.54 -25.52
N ASN A 349 -17.67 -6.49 -25.54
CA ASN A 349 -16.65 -6.61 -26.58
C ASN A 349 -16.96 -7.70 -27.63
N HIS A 350 -18.16 -8.28 -27.62
CA HIS A 350 -18.61 -9.32 -28.55
C HIS A 350 -17.68 -10.54 -28.63
N ILE A 351 -17.02 -10.89 -27.51
CA ILE A 351 -16.03 -11.97 -27.46
C ILE A 351 -16.72 -13.31 -27.28
N LYS A 352 -16.48 -14.24 -28.20
CA LYS A 352 -17.00 -15.63 -28.14
C LYS A 352 -15.90 -16.63 -27.73
N ALA A 353 -14.65 -16.36 -28.09
CA ALA A 353 -13.53 -17.27 -27.82
C ALA A 353 -12.96 -17.03 -26.41
N VAL A 354 -13.11 -18.04 -25.56
CA VAL A 354 -12.54 -18.08 -24.20
C VAL A 354 -11.49 -19.17 -24.14
N LYS A 355 -10.30 -18.86 -23.61
CA LYS A 355 -9.24 -19.83 -23.38
C LYS A 355 -8.97 -20.04 -21.90
N GLN A 356 -8.62 -21.27 -21.53
CA GLN A 356 -8.10 -21.59 -20.21
C GLN A 356 -6.58 -21.37 -20.21
N LEU A 357 -6.09 -20.47 -19.35
CA LEU A 357 -4.69 -20.08 -19.30
C LEU A 357 -4.18 -20.07 -17.86
N TRP A 358 -2.88 -20.29 -17.71
CA TRP A 358 -2.20 -20.31 -16.43
C TRP A 358 -1.62 -18.96 -16.07
N HIS A 359 -1.76 -18.62 -14.78
CA HIS A 359 -1.03 -17.53 -14.15
C HIS A 359 -0.34 -18.04 -12.87
N GLY A 360 0.95 -17.72 -12.72
CA GLY A 360 1.75 -18.03 -11.53
C GLY A 360 2.09 -16.76 -10.76
N SER A 361 2.09 -16.85 -9.44
CA SER A 361 2.53 -15.80 -8.54
C SER A 361 3.14 -16.38 -7.28
N ILE A 362 3.84 -15.55 -6.51
CA ILE A 362 4.36 -15.93 -5.20
C ILE A 362 3.25 -16.10 -4.17
N ASN A 363 3.48 -16.90 -3.14
CA ASN A 363 2.44 -17.37 -2.22
C ASN A 363 1.68 -16.24 -1.51
N GLU A 364 2.38 -15.21 -1.09
CA GLU A 364 1.84 -14.05 -0.36
C GLU A 364 0.83 -13.22 -1.15
N ASN A 365 0.87 -13.29 -2.48
CA ASN A 365 -0.03 -12.54 -3.35
C ASN A 365 -1.42 -13.21 -3.50
N TRP A 366 -1.51 -14.53 -3.31
CA TRP A 366 -2.71 -15.28 -3.68
C TRP A 366 -3.94 -14.92 -2.87
N LEU A 367 -3.79 -14.53 -1.60
CA LEU A 367 -4.95 -14.09 -0.82
C LEU A 367 -5.60 -12.84 -1.44
N SER A 368 -4.78 -11.82 -1.79
CA SER A 368 -5.27 -10.62 -2.48
C SER A 368 -5.80 -10.95 -3.88
N ILE A 369 -5.11 -11.81 -4.64
CA ILE A 369 -5.54 -12.21 -6.00
C ILE A 369 -6.92 -12.87 -5.98
N ILE A 370 -7.22 -13.74 -5.03
CA ILE A 370 -8.54 -14.37 -4.93
C ILE A 370 -9.62 -13.35 -4.55
N GLN A 371 -9.30 -12.41 -3.65
CA GLN A 371 -10.24 -11.40 -3.16
C GLN A 371 -10.50 -10.29 -4.18
N ASN A 372 -9.47 -9.77 -4.81
CA ASN A 372 -9.51 -8.55 -5.61
C ASN A 372 -9.37 -8.82 -7.12
N GLY A 373 -8.88 -9.99 -7.50
CA GLY A 373 -8.46 -10.33 -8.86
C GLY A 373 -7.03 -9.92 -9.15
N LEU A 374 -6.55 -10.29 -10.34
CA LEU A 374 -5.29 -9.78 -10.87
C LEU A 374 -5.47 -8.31 -11.23
N GLN A 375 -4.54 -7.49 -10.78
CA GLN A 375 -4.57 -6.05 -10.98
C GLN A 375 -3.54 -5.61 -12.03
N LEU A 376 -3.92 -4.64 -12.85
CA LEU A 376 -3.00 -3.95 -13.72
C LEU A 376 -2.17 -2.99 -12.88
N ASN A 377 -0.87 -3.06 -13.03
CA ASN A 377 0.03 -2.02 -12.54
C ASN A 377 0.45 -1.13 -13.73
N PRO A 378 -0.36 -0.10 -14.10
CA PRO A 378 -0.30 0.50 -15.43
C PRO A 378 0.92 1.36 -15.67
N ASN A 379 1.68 1.72 -14.64
CA ASN A 379 2.68 2.77 -14.77
C ASN A 379 4.11 2.34 -14.43
N ALA A 380 4.33 1.08 -14.08
CA ALA A 380 5.67 0.62 -13.73
C ALA A 380 6.44 0.18 -15.00
N ARG A 381 7.49 0.88 -15.39
CA ARG A 381 8.46 0.37 -16.35
C ARG A 381 9.25 -0.76 -15.70
N ILE A 382 8.69 -1.95 -15.71
CA ILE A 382 9.36 -3.15 -15.24
C ILE A 382 10.13 -3.72 -16.43
N THR A 383 11.44 -3.79 -16.35
CA THR A 383 12.27 -4.54 -17.30
C THR A 383 11.83 -6.00 -17.29
N GLY A 384 11.68 -6.61 -18.46
CA GLY A 384 11.22 -7.99 -18.61
C GLY A 384 9.74 -8.16 -18.97
N LYS A 385 8.92 -7.10 -18.96
CA LYS A 385 7.59 -7.12 -19.58
C LYS A 385 7.70 -6.67 -21.04
N MET A 386 7.96 -7.64 -21.91
CA MET A 386 8.22 -7.39 -23.34
C MET A 386 7.07 -6.71 -24.08
N PHE A 387 5.85 -6.81 -23.56
CA PHE A 387 4.63 -6.30 -24.19
C PHE A 387 3.91 -5.27 -23.30
N GLY A 388 4.64 -4.57 -22.43
CA GLY A 388 4.11 -3.50 -21.57
C GLY A 388 3.38 -3.99 -20.33
N TYR A 389 2.53 -3.12 -19.77
CA TYR A 389 1.92 -3.29 -18.44
C TYR A 389 0.63 -4.08 -18.47
N GLY A 390 0.68 -5.27 -19.02
CA GLY A 390 -0.43 -6.19 -19.05
C GLY A 390 -0.36 -7.26 -17.95
N ILE A 391 -1.43 -8.03 -17.86
CA ILE A 391 -1.50 -9.26 -17.07
C ILE A 391 -1.12 -10.41 -18.00
N TYR A 392 -0.05 -11.13 -17.65
CA TYR A 392 0.56 -12.15 -18.47
C TYR A 392 0.05 -13.53 -18.11
N PHE A 393 -0.31 -14.29 -19.13
CA PHE A 393 -0.73 -15.68 -19.04
C PHE A 393 0.10 -16.56 -19.97
N ALA A 394 0.14 -17.84 -19.67
CA ALA A 394 0.74 -18.84 -20.52
C ALA A 394 -0.20 -20.03 -20.76
N PRO A 395 -0.29 -20.56 -21.99
CA PRO A 395 -0.95 -21.85 -22.25
C PRO A 395 -0.22 -23.00 -21.57
N ARG A 396 1.12 -22.99 -21.53
CA ARG A 396 1.94 -24.01 -20.87
C ARG A 396 2.10 -23.71 -19.37
N ALA A 397 1.62 -24.62 -18.55
CA ALA A 397 1.70 -24.52 -17.09
C ALA A 397 3.15 -24.33 -16.58
N ARG A 398 4.12 -25.00 -17.19
CA ARG A 398 5.55 -24.93 -16.81
C ARG A 398 6.10 -23.50 -16.78
N LYS A 399 5.68 -22.65 -17.73
CA LYS A 399 6.08 -21.25 -17.71
C LYS A 399 5.55 -20.53 -16.49
N SER A 400 4.26 -20.66 -16.20
CA SER A 400 3.63 -20.02 -15.05
C SER A 400 4.15 -20.58 -13.73
N PHE A 401 4.51 -21.88 -13.70
CA PHE A 401 5.11 -22.51 -12.52
C PHE A 401 6.45 -21.87 -12.13
N GLY A 402 7.23 -21.37 -13.09
CA GLY A 402 8.47 -20.64 -12.84
C GLY A 402 8.29 -19.34 -12.02
N TYR A 403 7.06 -18.82 -11.91
CA TYR A 403 6.74 -17.63 -11.11
C TYR A 403 6.15 -17.96 -9.74
N THR A 404 6.04 -19.23 -9.38
CA THR A 404 5.57 -19.67 -8.07
C THR A 404 6.69 -19.69 -7.04
N SER A 405 6.34 -19.72 -5.77
CA SER A 405 7.30 -19.84 -4.68
C SER A 405 8.00 -21.22 -4.61
N CYS A 406 7.52 -22.24 -5.34
CA CYS A 406 8.20 -23.55 -5.45
C CYS A 406 9.45 -23.51 -6.31
N ASN A 407 9.40 -22.75 -7.38
CA ASN A 407 10.46 -22.75 -8.39
C ASN A 407 10.70 -21.32 -8.84
N GLY A 408 11.61 -20.65 -8.13
CA GLY A 408 11.95 -19.26 -8.44
C GLY A 408 12.41 -19.10 -9.88
N SER A 409 11.88 -18.07 -10.53
CA SER A 409 12.43 -17.52 -11.76
C SER A 409 13.39 -16.39 -11.43
N TYR A 410 14.04 -15.83 -12.44
CA TYR A 410 14.84 -14.59 -12.26
C TYR A 410 14.03 -13.48 -11.55
N TRP A 411 12.72 -13.43 -11.77
CA TRP A 411 11.80 -12.40 -11.26
C TRP A 411 11.11 -12.79 -9.94
N ALA A 412 10.99 -14.09 -9.65
CA ALA A 412 10.32 -14.61 -8.47
C ALA A 412 11.22 -15.67 -7.79
N ARG A 413 12.13 -15.22 -6.97
CA ARG A 413 13.02 -16.09 -6.19
C ARG A 413 12.21 -16.79 -5.10
N GLY A 414 11.69 -17.96 -5.44
CA GLY A 414 10.97 -18.80 -4.49
C GLY A 414 11.84 -19.95 -4.02
N ASN A 415 11.74 -20.26 -2.76
CA ASN A 415 12.40 -21.43 -2.10
C ASN A 415 11.42 -22.12 -1.12
N SER A 416 10.12 -21.96 -1.35
CA SER A 416 9.09 -22.64 -0.57
C SER A 416 8.86 -24.07 -1.10
N SER A 417 8.60 -25.02 -0.20
CA SER A 417 8.16 -26.38 -0.58
C SER A 417 6.74 -26.41 -1.16
N ARG A 418 6.04 -25.28 -1.15
CA ARG A 418 4.68 -25.12 -1.69
C ARG A 418 4.60 -23.93 -2.62
N GLY A 419 3.75 -24.04 -3.66
CA GLY A 419 3.44 -22.94 -4.56
C GLY A 419 2.04 -23.05 -5.11
N PHE A 420 1.54 -21.97 -5.69
CA PHE A 420 0.18 -21.90 -6.22
C PHE A 420 0.20 -21.35 -7.64
N MET A 421 -0.71 -21.88 -8.47
CA MET A 421 -1.07 -21.29 -9.76
C MET A 421 -2.58 -21.18 -9.90
N GLY A 422 -3.02 -20.21 -10.65
CA GLY A 422 -4.43 -20.05 -11.04
C GLY A 422 -4.65 -20.52 -12.47
N LEU A 423 -5.72 -21.30 -12.69
CA LEU A 423 -6.27 -21.58 -14.01
C LEU A 423 -7.46 -20.65 -14.25
N TYR A 424 -7.32 -19.80 -15.26
CA TYR A 424 -8.25 -18.73 -15.57
C TYR A 424 -8.99 -18.98 -16.87
N ALA A 425 -10.28 -18.67 -16.90
CA ALA A 425 -10.96 -18.38 -18.15
C ALA A 425 -10.60 -16.96 -18.60
N THR A 426 -10.13 -16.81 -19.82
CA THR A 426 -9.66 -15.53 -20.36
C THR A 426 -10.38 -15.18 -21.67
N ALA A 427 -10.70 -13.89 -21.85
CA ALA A 427 -11.39 -13.35 -23.00
C ALA A 427 -10.44 -13.25 -24.21
N TYR A 428 -10.16 -14.37 -24.87
CA TYR A 428 -9.17 -14.44 -25.93
C TYR A 428 -9.59 -13.67 -27.18
N GLY A 429 -10.81 -13.88 -27.65
CA GLY A 429 -11.39 -13.15 -28.78
C GLY A 429 -10.51 -13.16 -30.02
N THR A 430 -10.19 -11.96 -30.53
CA THR A 430 -9.27 -11.73 -31.64
C THR A 430 -7.91 -11.29 -31.07
N PRO A 431 -6.84 -12.08 -31.18
CA PRO A 431 -5.53 -11.72 -30.68
C PRO A 431 -4.80 -10.81 -31.66
N TYR A 432 -3.99 -9.90 -31.14
CA TYR A 432 -2.95 -9.22 -31.89
C TYR A 432 -1.67 -10.05 -31.84
N MET A 433 -1.32 -10.67 -32.96
CA MET A 433 -0.12 -11.50 -33.10
C MET A 433 1.10 -10.61 -33.26
N VAL A 434 1.96 -10.57 -32.25
CA VAL A 434 3.15 -9.70 -32.27
C VAL A 434 4.37 -10.44 -32.81
N THR A 435 5.27 -9.67 -33.45
CA THR A 435 6.54 -10.17 -34.00
C THR A 435 7.77 -9.63 -33.26
N SER A 436 7.58 -8.63 -32.41
CA SER A 436 8.65 -8.01 -31.62
C SER A 436 8.12 -7.49 -30.29
N SER A 437 9.01 -7.12 -29.38
CA SER A 437 8.66 -6.43 -28.16
C SER A 437 8.01 -5.08 -28.44
N GLY A 438 7.09 -4.65 -27.58
CA GLY A 438 6.40 -3.37 -27.69
C GLY A 438 5.62 -3.03 -26.43
N HIS A 439 5.25 -1.77 -26.28
CA HIS A 439 4.38 -1.33 -25.20
C HIS A 439 2.97 -1.15 -25.74
N TYR A 440 2.05 -1.96 -25.23
CA TYR A 440 0.65 -1.92 -25.63
C TYR A 440 -0.22 -1.52 -24.44
N THR A 441 -1.36 -0.89 -24.76
CA THR A 441 -2.41 -0.52 -23.83
C THR A 441 -3.75 -1.06 -24.30
N GLN A 442 -4.78 -1.00 -23.45
CA GLN A 442 -6.14 -1.35 -23.88
C GLN A 442 -6.62 -0.46 -25.04
N SER A 443 -6.21 0.83 -25.07
CA SER A 443 -6.56 1.76 -26.16
C SER A 443 -5.97 1.32 -27.50
N ASP A 444 -4.72 0.83 -27.50
CA ASP A 444 -4.05 0.34 -28.70
C ASP A 444 -4.76 -0.91 -29.25
N LEU A 445 -5.11 -1.84 -28.36
CA LEU A 445 -5.86 -3.03 -28.77
C LEU A 445 -7.24 -2.70 -29.30
N ASN A 446 -7.94 -1.74 -28.70
CA ASN A 446 -9.23 -1.28 -29.20
C ASN A 446 -9.12 -0.70 -30.61
N ALA A 447 -8.08 0.11 -30.87
CA ALA A 447 -7.81 0.66 -32.22
C ALA A 447 -7.51 -0.44 -33.26
N LEU A 448 -6.82 -1.50 -32.81
CA LEU A 448 -6.52 -2.70 -33.61
C LEU A 448 -7.69 -3.68 -33.74
N LYS A 449 -8.80 -3.44 -33.01
CA LYS A 449 -9.94 -4.37 -32.89
C LYS A 449 -9.52 -5.75 -32.37
N CYS A 450 -8.53 -5.75 -31.48
CA CYS A 450 -7.99 -6.95 -30.82
C CYS A 450 -8.33 -6.96 -29.31
N ASN A 451 -8.30 -8.15 -28.70
CA ASN A 451 -8.69 -8.35 -27.32
C ASN A 451 -7.50 -8.66 -26.38
N CYS A 452 -6.42 -9.17 -26.94
CA CYS A 452 -5.18 -9.48 -26.23
C CYS A 452 -3.99 -9.38 -27.17
N VAL A 453 -2.80 -9.25 -26.61
CA VAL A 453 -1.53 -9.50 -27.31
C VAL A 453 -1.23 -10.99 -27.22
N HIS A 454 -0.79 -11.59 -28.31
CA HIS A 454 -0.36 -12.98 -28.34
C HIS A 454 1.01 -13.07 -29.00
N ALA A 455 1.98 -13.51 -28.21
CA ALA A 455 3.36 -13.73 -28.62
C ALA A 455 3.66 -15.22 -28.63
N THR A 456 4.09 -15.73 -29.77
CA THR A 456 4.51 -17.12 -29.94
C THR A 456 6.01 -17.21 -30.14
N PRO A 457 6.67 -18.34 -29.78
CA PRO A 457 8.08 -18.56 -30.04
C PRO A 457 8.48 -18.34 -31.50
N GLN A 458 7.65 -18.77 -32.42
CA GLN A 458 7.89 -18.66 -33.86
C GLN A 458 7.93 -17.21 -34.33
N ASN A 459 7.11 -16.35 -33.75
CA ASN A 459 7.00 -14.97 -34.21
C ASN A 459 7.95 -14.01 -33.48
N THR A 460 8.31 -14.30 -32.22
CA THR A 460 9.00 -13.36 -31.35
C THR A 460 10.37 -13.84 -30.87
N GLY A 461 10.71 -15.10 -31.08
CA GLY A 461 11.93 -15.69 -30.52
C GLY A 461 11.88 -15.95 -29.00
N LEU A 462 10.71 -15.81 -28.38
CA LEU A 462 10.51 -16.18 -26.97
C LEU A 462 10.66 -17.69 -26.77
N CYS A 463 11.14 -18.11 -25.61
CA CYS A 463 11.17 -19.53 -25.26
C CYS A 463 9.77 -20.13 -25.03
N ASN A 464 8.80 -19.32 -24.66
CA ASN A 464 7.43 -19.75 -24.34
C ASN A 464 6.41 -18.77 -24.90
N GLU A 465 5.23 -19.31 -25.21
CA GLU A 465 4.07 -18.54 -25.62
C GLU A 465 3.53 -17.67 -24.48
N GLU A 466 3.18 -16.43 -24.78
CA GLU A 466 2.61 -15.46 -23.85
C GLU A 466 1.33 -14.83 -24.40
N ILE A 467 0.32 -14.74 -23.56
CA ILE A 467 -0.91 -14.03 -23.87
C ILE A 467 -1.10 -12.94 -22.81
N VAL A 468 -1.25 -11.68 -23.26
CA VAL A 468 -1.22 -10.52 -22.38
C VAL A 468 -2.51 -9.73 -22.53
N TYR A 469 -3.13 -9.40 -21.39
CA TYR A 469 -4.36 -8.61 -21.31
C TYR A 469 -4.12 -7.28 -20.62
N TYR A 470 -4.84 -6.24 -21.08
CA TYR A 470 -4.75 -4.88 -20.52
C TYR A 470 -6.07 -4.42 -19.89
N SER A 471 -6.92 -5.38 -19.54
CA SER A 471 -8.15 -5.15 -18.78
C SER A 471 -8.29 -6.23 -17.71
N GLU A 472 -8.47 -5.83 -16.46
CA GLU A 472 -8.72 -6.74 -15.33
C GLU A 472 -10.04 -7.51 -15.46
N SER A 473 -10.94 -7.02 -16.33
CA SER A 473 -12.22 -7.67 -16.63
C SER A 473 -12.11 -8.81 -17.64
N ALA A 474 -10.94 -8.95 -18.30
CA ALA A 474 -10.73 -9.95 -19.34
C ALA A 474 -10.43 -11.35 -18.84
N MET A 475 -10.50 -11.58 -17.51
CA MET A 475 -10.17 -12.88 -16.90
C MET A 475 -11.04 -13.21 -15.69
N LEU A 476 -11.22 -14.53 -15.50
CA LEU A 476 -11.96 -15.08 -14.37
C LEU A 476 -11.19 -16.27 -13.80
N LEU A 477 -10.84 -16.22 -12.52
CA LEU A 477 -10.21 -17.32 -11.81
C LEU A 477 -11.22 -18.47 -11.64
N ASN A 478 -10.88 -19.64 -12.13
CA ASN A 478 -11.70 -20.85 -12.02
C ASN A 478 -11.15 -21.83 -10.97
N TYR A 479 -9.85 -22.04 -10.98
CA TYR A 479 -9.20 -22.98 -10.06
C TYR A 479 -7.89 -22.39 -9.51
N ILE A 480 -7.64 -22.68 -8.25
CA ILE A 480 -6.33 -22.57 -7.62
C ILE A 480 -5.76 -23.97 -7.47
N VAL A 481 -4.55 -24.16 -7.94
CA VAL A 481 -3.82 -25.40 -7.83
C VAL A 481 -2.66 -25.22 -6.89
N GLU A 482 -2.63 -26.02 -5.83
CA GLU A 482 -1.52 -26.09 -4.87
C GLU A 482 -0.54 -27.18 -5.35
N PHE A 483 0.71 -26.81 -5.39
CA PHE A 483 1.82 -27.71 -5.76
C PHE A 483 2.74 -27.94 -4.56
N GLU A 484 3.31 -29.12 -4.50
CA GLU A 484 4.39 -29.46 -3.58
C GLU A 484 5.68 -29.68 -4.39
N ALA A 485 6.81 -29.07 -3.94
CA ALA A 485 8.10 -29.09 -4.66
C ALA A 485 8.80 -30.44 -4.57
#